data_239f1ca0c933cdf48015df1612b6fbb1
#
_entry.id   239f1ca0c933cdf48015df1612b6fbb1
#
_cell.length_a   1.000
_cell.length_b   1.000
_cell.length_c   1.000
_cell.angle_alpha   90.00
_cell.angle_beta   90.00
_cell.angle_gamma   90.00
#
_symmetry.space_group_name_H-M   'P 1'
#
loop_
_entity.id
_entity.type
_entity.pdbx_description
1 polymer ?
#
loop_
_entity_poly.entity_id
_entity_poly.type
_entity_poly.pdbx_seq_one_letter_code
_entity_poly.pdbx_strand_id
1 'polypeptide(L)'
;MKKILSAFVIIIACSFGLHAQQPEGKFFKSFDGTKIYYEVKGEGYPVILVHGFTGTSQGWKHGSLYPALLTAGYKVVILDQRGNGLSDKPHTDAGYANDAEAKDIMGLVSSLSFKNYDVVGYSRGSIITSRLIVLDKRIHKAVMGGMGADYTNPQWPRRIHAYKALMGDTTMHDVDDMMVWIRKNNFDNLALAYQQKHQPSTSKKELAAVKIPVLLIDGTEDTTNGDVTDLQKLIPGSKMVSVPGNHNTAGNTVQFASAIIDFLK
;
A
#
# COMPACT_ATOMS: atom_id res chain seq x y z
N MET A 1 6.00 52.04 -63.00
CA MET A 1 6.84 51.15 -62.22
C MET A 1 6.19 50.98 -60.82
N LYS A 2 5.45 49.89 -60.56
CA LYS A 2 4.79 49.62 -59.26
C LYS A 2 5.71 48.66 -58.50
N LYS A 3 6.23 49.13 -57.34
CA LYS A 3 7.01 48.28 -56.41
C LYS A 3 6.08 47.43 -55.57
N ILE A 4 6.15 46.10 -55.69
CA ILE A 4 5.45 45.13 -54.86
C ILE A 4 6.33 44.92 -53.64
N LEU A 5 5.84 45.26 -52.45
CA LEU A 5 6.50 45.02 -51.17
C LEU A 5 5.98 43.66 -50.66
N SER A 6 6.81 42.63 -50.70
CA SER A 6 6.49 41.33 -50.12
C SER A 6 6.77 41.34 -48.61
N ALA A 7 5.72 41.24 -47.80
CA ALA A 7 5.83 41.07 -46.37
C ALA A 7 6.07 39.59 -46.03
N PHE A 8 7.23 39.27 -45.45
CA PHE A 8 7.54 37.97 -44.89
C PHE A 8 6.91 37.87 -43.48
N VAL A 9 5.90 37.03 -43.33
CA VAL A 9 5.33 36.68 -42.02
C VAL A 9 6.16 35.53 -41.44
N ILE A 10 6.94 35.81 -40.40
CA ILE A 10 7.66 34.80 -39.64
C ILE A 10 6.69 34.21 -38.62
N ILE A 11 6.24 32.96 -38.83
CA ILE A 11 5.46 32.18 -37.85
C ILE A 11 6.44 31.58 -36.87
N ILE A 12 6.51 32.16 -35.66
CA ILE A 12 7.25 31.56 -34.52
C ILE A 12 6.36 30.45 -33.96
N ALA A 13 6.66 29.19 -34.29
CA ALA A 13 6.04 28.04 -33.69
C ALA A 13 6.61 27.87 -32.24
N CYS A 14 5.86 28.34 -31.23
CA CYS A 14 6.10 28.02 -29.84
C CYS A 14 5.82 26.53 -29.61
N SER A 15 6.85 25.70 -29.63
CA SER A 15 6.77 24.30 -29.20
C SER A 15 6.61 24.29 -27.68
N PHE A 16 5.38 24.19 -27.19
CA PHE A 16 5.14 23.81 -25.80
C PHE A 16 5.52 22.35 -25.63
N GLY A 17 6.75 22.11 -25.23
CA GLY A 17 7.18 20.79 -24.79
C GLY A 17 6.37 20.41 -23.55
N LEU A 18 5.49 19.42 -23.67
CA LEU A 18 4.92 18.71 -22.52
C LEU A 18 6.09 18.05 -21.76
N HIS A 19 6.65 18.78 -20.79
CA HIS A 19 7.55 18.18 -19.80
C HIS A 19 6.68 17.27 -18.93
N ALA A 20 6.67 15.96 -19.23
CA ALA A 20 6.20 14.98 -18.27
C ALA A 20 7.03 15.17 -17.00
N GLN A 21 6.39 15.61 -15.93
CA GLN A 21 7.05 15.81 -14.64
C GLN A 21 7.66 14.49 -14.20
N GLN A 22 8.99 14.46 -14.06
CA GLN A 22 9.68 13.25 -13.59
C GLN A 22 9.16 12.87 -12.21
N PRO A 23 8.94 11.57 -11.92
CA PRO A 23 8.50 11.14 -10.60
C PRO A 23 9.46 11.66 -9.52
N GLU A 24 8.92 12.19 -8.42
CA GLU A 24 9.74 12.70 -7.29
C GLU A 24 10.53 11.59 -6.59
N GLY A 25 10.15 10.33 -6.79
CA GLY A 25 10.72 9.18 -6.11
C GLY A 25 11.87 8.51 -6.84
N LYS A 26 12.30 7.41 -6.25
CA LYS A 26 13.41 6.57 -6.70
C LYS A 26 12.96 5.14 -6.88
N PHE A 27 13.81 4.34 -7.49
CA PHE A 27 13.60 2.88 -7.59
C PHE A 27 14.64 2.14 -6.75
N PHE A 28 14.16 1.22 -5.93
CA PHE A 28 14.94 0.21 -5.23
C PHE A 28 14.89 -1.09 -6.04
N LYS A 29 16.04 -1.72 -6.27
CA LYS A 29 16.11 -3.04 -6.90
C LYS A 29 16.03 -4.12 -5.83
N SER A 30 14.94 -4.86 -5.81
CA SER A 30 14.68 -5.91 -4.83
C SER A 30 15.54 -7.16 -5.04
N PHE A 31 15.39 -8.14 -4.17
CA PHE A 31 16.18 -9.38 -4.10
C PHE A 31 16.15 -10.22 -5.38
N ASP A 32 15.08 -10.11 -6.17
CA ASP A 32 14.84 -10.81 -7.43
C ASP A 32 15.02 -9.91 -8.67
N GLY A 33 15.45 -8.68 -8.45
CA GLY A 33 15.66 -7.69 -9.51
C GLY A 33 14.44 -6.79 -9.80
N THR A 34 13.28 -7.08 -9.21
CA THR A 34 12.05 -6.26 -9.33
C THR A 34 12.33 -4.84 -8.84
N LYS A 35 11.97 -3.83 -9.64
CA LYS A 35 12.12 -2.42 -9.28
C LYS A 35 10.91 -1.96 -8.49
N ILE A 36 11.15 -1.49 -7.29
CA ILE A 36 10.13 -0.96 -6.37
C ILE A 36 10.27 0.56 -6.31
N TYR A 37 9.23 1.27 -6.74
CA TYR A 37 9.15 2.73 -6.62
C TYR A 37 8.91 3.13 -5.17
N TYR A 38 9.63 4.15 -4.70
CA TYR A 38 9.44 4.68 -3.36
C TYR A 38 9.81 6.17 -3.30
N GLU A 39 9.29 6.83 -2.28
CA GLU A 39 9.63 8.20 -1.92
C GLU A 39 9.96 8.28 -0.43
N VAL A 40 10.86 9.19 -0.08
CA VAL A 40 11.23 9.48 1.30
C VAL A 40 11.09 10.97 1.54
N LYS A 41 10.36 11.36 2.60
CA LYS A 41 10.18 12.76 2.98
C LYS A 41 10.35 12.91 4.50
N GLY A 42 10.90 14.06 4.94
CA GLY A 42 11.18 14.34 6.35
C GLY A 42 12.49 13.72 6.84
N GLU A 43 12.86 13.99 8.10
CA GLU A 43 14.20 13.66 8.62
C GLU A 43 14.19 12.88 9.96
N GLY A 44 13.04 12.77 10.63
CA GLY A 44 12.92 12.12 11.92
C GLY A 44 12.95 10.58 11.88
N TYR A 45 12.30 9.98 12.87
CA TYR A 45 12.18 8.53 12.97
C TYR A 45 11.39 7.95 11.79
N PRO A 46 11.85 6.85 11.17
CA PRO A 46 11.23 6.35 9.95
C PRO A 46 9.91 5.62 10.20
N VAL A 47 8.91 5.97 9.38
CA VAL A 47 7.61 5.31 9.28
C VAL A 47 7.38 4.86 7.84
N ILE A 48 7.13 3.59 7.64
CA ILE A 48 6.83 3.02 6.31
C ILE A 48 5.32 2.89 6.14
N LEU A 49 4.75 3.44 5.05
CA LEU A 49 3.32 3.33 4.74
C LEU A 49 3.09 2.32 3.63
N VAL A 50 2.28 1.29 3.91
CA VAL A 50 1.98 0.16 3.01
C VAL A 50 0.52 0.25 2.57
N HIS A 51 0.29 0.53 1.29
CA HIS A 51 -1.04 0.76 0.73
C HIS A 51 -1.86 -0.54 0.54
N GLY A 52 -3.16 -0.38 0.28
CA GLY A 52 -4.10 -1.49 0.00
C GLY A 52 -3.95 -2.08 -1.40
N PHE A 53 -4.82 -3.03 -1.76
CA PHE A 53 -4.75 -3.87 -2.95
C PHE A 53 -4.58 -3.10 -4.27
N THR A 54 -5.47 -2.16 -4.55
CA THR A 54 -5.43 -1.31 -5.75
C THR A 54 -4.88 0.09 -5.45
N GLY A 55 -4.12 0.22 -4.36
CA GLY A 55 -3.51 1.48 -3.95
C GLY A 55 -2.19 1.77 -4.64
N THR A 56 -1.69 2.96 -4.36
CA THR A 56 -0.34 3.41 -4.71
C THR A 56 0.22 4.31 -3.61
N SER A 57 1.51 4.60 -3.66
CA SER A 57 2.16 5.60 -2.80
C SER A 57 1.44 6.96 -2.81
N GLN A 58 0.92 7.37 -3.97
CA GLN A 58 0.22 8.64 -4.12
C GLN A 58 -1.07 8.72 -3.30
N GLY A 59 -1.76 7.59 -3.08
CA GLY A 59 -2.95 7.53 -2.24
C GLY A 59 -2.72 8.07 -0.82
N TRP A 60 -1.55 7.83 -0.26
CA TRP A 60 -1.18 8.34 1.06
C TRP A 60 -1.03 9.88 1.09
N LYS A 61 -0.54 10.49 0.00
CA LYS A 61 -0.38 11.96 -0.09
C LYS A 61 -1.71 12.70 -0.09
N HIS A 62 -2.77 12.05 -0.58
CA HIS A 62 -4.12 12.64 -0.60
C HIS A 62 -4.89 12.45 0.71
N GLY A 63 -4.43 11.54 1.59
CA GLY A 63 -5.02 11.30 2.91
C GLY A 63 -4.48 12.22 3.99
N SER A 64 -5.10 12.16 5.18
CA SER A 64 -4.70 12.99 6.33
C SER A 64 -3.41 12.51 7.01
N LEU A 65 -3.07 11.21 6.92
CA LEU A 65 -1.96 10.62 7.68
C LEU A 65 -0.58 11.12 7.22
N TYR A 66 -0.33 11.13 5.90
CA TYR A 66 0.98 11.49 5.38
C TYR A 66 1.42 12.90 5.79
N PRO A 67 0.62 13.96 5.57
CA PRO A 67 0.98 15.30 6.03
C PRO A 67 1.06 15.41 7.55
N ALA A 68 0.23 14.68 8.30
CA ALA A 68 0.26 14.68 9.76
C ALA A 68 1.56 14.08 10.31
N LEU A 69 2.06 12.96 9.73
CA LEU A 69 3.34 12.36 10.10
C LEU A 69 4.51 13.33 9.83
N LEU A 70 4.51 14.00 8.68
CA LEU A 70 5.54 14.99 8.37
C LEU A 70 5.52 16.17 9.35
N THR A 71 4.33 16.68 9.68
CA THR A 71 4.15 17.76 10.67
C THR A 71 4.58 17.30 12.06
N ALA A 72 4.36 16.03 12.42
CA ALA A 72 4.83 15.45 13.68
C ALA A 72 6.34 15.13 13.70
N GLY A 73 7.07 15.44 12.63
CA GLY A 73 8.52 15.30 12.55
C GLY A 73 9.04 13.92 12.17
N TYR A 74 8.19 13.03 11.64
CA TYR A 74 8.62 11.71 11.18
C TYR A 74 9.27 11.77 9.79
N LYS A 75 10.18 10.83 9.53
CA LYS A 75 10.63 10.49 8.18
C LYS A 75 9.64 9.48 7.60
N VAL A 76 8.93 9.88 6.56
CA VAL A 76 7.88 9.05 5.95
C VAL A 76 8.41 8.41 4.67
N VAL A 77 8.28 7.10 4.57
CA VAL A 77 8.54 6.33 3.34
C VAL A 77 7.23 5.80 2.82
N ILE A 78 6.91 6.16 1.59
CA ILE A 78 5.80 5.59 0.82
C ILE A 78 6.37 4.80 -0.34
N LEU A 79 5.75 3.70 -0.70
CA LEU A 79 6.19 2.87 -1.82
C LEU A 79 4.99 2.38 -2.62
N ASP A 80 5.21 2.09 -3.89
CA ASP A 80 4.30 1.27 -4.68
C ASP A 80 4.72 -0.18 -4.49
N GLN A 81 3.84 -1.04 -3.98
CA GLN A 81 4.12 -2.47 -3.89
C GLN A 81 4.32 -3.07 -5.29
N ARG A 82 5.10 -4.17 -5.42
CA ARG A 82 5.19 -4.89 -6.70
C ARG A 82 3.80 -5.18 -7.24
N GLY A 83 3.57 -5.00 -8.53
CA GLY A 83 2.27 -5.13 -9.16
C GLY A 83 1.43 -3.85 -9.18
N ASN A 84 1.83 -2.78 -8.46
CA ASN A 84 1.07 -1.53 -8.37
C ASN A 84 1.88 -0.33 -8.86
N GLY A 85 1.18 0.74 -9.20
CA GLY A 85 1.73 2.05 -9.50
C GLY A 85 2.90 2.04 -10.48
N LEU A 86 4.01 2.66 -10.09
CA LEU A 86 5.25 2.76 -10.88
C LEU A 86 6.21 1.59 -10.65
N SER A 87 5.94 0.69 -9.69
CA SER A 87 6.73 -0.53 -9.49
C SER A 87 6.54 -1.52 -10.62
N ASP A 88 7.53 -2.39 -10.81
CA ASP A 88 7.44 -3.49 -11.76
C ASP A 88 6.26 -4.42 -11.41
N LYS A 89 5.70 -5.03 -12.45
CA LYS A 89 4.53 -5.90 -12.40
C LYS A 89 4.87 -7.29 -12.93
N PRO A 90 5.59 -8.14 -12.16
CA PRO A 90 5.92 -9.49 -12.61
C PRO A 90 4.65 -10.28 -12.96
N HIS A 91 4.67 -11.00 -14.07
CA HIS A 91 3.56 -11.88 -14.50
C HIS A 91 3.92 -13.36 -14.29
N THR A 92 4.50 -13.67 -13.14
CA THR A 92 4.92 -15.03 -12.78
C THR A 92 4.65 -15.36 -11.33
N ASP A 93 4.42 -16.62 -11.02
CA ASP A 93 4.31 -17.12 -9.66
C ASP A 93 5.53 -16.76 -8.80
N ALA A 94 6.73 -16.94 -9.33
CA ALA A 94 7.98 -16.65 -8.64
C ALA A 94 8.08 -15.17 -8.21
N GLY A 95 7.47 -14.27 -8.99
CA GLY A 95 7.47 -12.84 -8.70
C GLY A 95 6.68 -12.43 -7.46
N TYR A 96 5.83 -13.29 -6.91
CA TYR A 96 5.00 -12.96 -5.73
C TYR A 96 5.09 -13.99 -4.62
N ALA A 97 5.68 -15.17 -4.90
CA ALA A 97 5.81 -16.25 -3.93
C ALA A 97 6.76 -15.91 -2.77
N ASN A 98 6.66 -16.69 -1.69
CA ASN A 98 7.61 -16.67 -0.57
C ASN A 98 7.77 -15.29 0.10
N ASP A 99 6.67 -14.64 0.40
CA ASP A 99 6.64 -13.33 1.07
C ASP A 99 7.35 -12.21 0.29
N ALA A 100 7.30 -12.24 -1.04
CA ALA A 100 8.04 -11.33 -1.90
C ALA A 100 7.79 -9.86 -1.57
N GLU A 101 6.53 -9.46 -1.31
CA GLU A 101 6.16 -8.09 -0.96
C GLU A 101 6.74 -7.65 0.39
N ALA A 102 6.75 -8.53 1.38
CA ALA A 102 7.40 -8.25 2.67
C ALA A 102 8.92 -8.13 2.49
N LYS A 103 9.53 -8.98 1.68
CA LYS A 103 10.96 -8.92 1.36
C LYS A 103 11.36 -7.64 0.62
N ASP A 104 10.48 -7.10 -0.23
CA ASP A 104 10.70 -5.78 -0.86
C ASP A 104 10.88 -4.69 0.18
N ILE A 105 9.96 -4.64 1.14
CA ILE A 105 9.99 -3.63 2.21
C ILE A 105 11.24 -3.82 3.09
N MET A 106 11.53 -5.07 3.49
CA MET A 106 12.73 -5.38 4.28
C MET A 106 14.02 -4.98 3.56
N GLY A 107 14.09 -5.24 2.24
CA GLY A 107 15.21 -4.86 1.39
C GLY A 107 15.33 -3.34 1.23
N LEU A 108 14.23 -2.64 1.00
CA LEU A 108 14.18 -1.19 0.92
C LEU A 108 14.67 -0.55 2.23
N VAL A 109 14.16 -1.00 3.38
CA VAL A 109 14.59 -0.53 4.71
C VAL A 109 16.09 -0.75 4.93
N SER A 110 16.63 -1.88 4.45
CA SER A 110 18.07 -2.17 4.51
C SER A 110 18.88 -1.21 3.61
N SER A 111 18.41 -0.95 2.39
CA SER A 111 19.05 -0.02 1.46
C SER A 111 19.07 1.43 1.98
N LEU A 112 18.07 1.81 2.77
CA LEU A 112 17.97 3.10 3.45
C LEU A 112 18.74 3.14 4.78
N SER A 113 19.39 2.03 5.16
CA SER A 113 20.18 1.87 6.39
C SER A 113 19.41 2.14 7.69
N PHE A 114 18.07 1.93 7.69
CA PHE A 114 17.27 2.08 8.90
C PHE A 114 17.52 0.92 9.87
N LYS A 115 17.91 1.26 11.10
CA LYS A 115 18.15 0.29 12.17
C LYS A 115 16.85 -0.15 12.84
N ASN A 116 15.91 0.79 13.00
CA ASN A 116 14.56 0.56 13.50
C ASN A 116 13.58 1.43 12.69
N TYR A 117 12.33 1.03 12.63
CA TYR A 117 11.26 1.79 11.97
C TYR A 117 9.90 1.37 12.50
N ASP A 118 8.88 2.21 12.25
CA ASP A 118 7.48 1.85 12.44
C ASP A 118 6.82 1.60 11.09
N VAL A 119 5.76 0.80 11.09
CA VAL A 119 5.05 0.45 9.86
C VAL A 119 3.55 0.66 10.02
N VAL A 120 2.93 1.25 9.00
CA VAL A 120 1.48 1.45 8.93
C VAL A 120 0.97 0.82 7.64
N GLY A 121 0.11 -0.19 7.77
CA GLY A 121 -0.59 -0.80 6.64
C GLY A 121 -2.07 -0.48 6.67
N TYR A 122 -2.70 -0.43 5.48
CA TYR A 122 -4.15 -0.31 5.35
C TYR A 122 -4.69 -1.37 4.39
N SER A 123 -5.83 -1.99 4.75
CA SER A 123 -6.46 -3.03 3.93
C SER A 123 -5.45 -4.17 3.66
N ARG A 124 -5.20 -4.51 2.40
CA ARG A 124 -4.16 -5.49 2.05
C ARG A 124 -2.78 -5.12 2.58
N GLY A 125 -2.47 -3.82 2.73
CA GLY A 125 -1.25 -3.37 3.40
C GLY A 125 -1.13 -3.83 4.85
N SER A 126 -2.25 -4.03 5.56
CA SER A 126 -2.27 -4.63 6.89
C SER A 126 -1.88 -6.11 6.88
N ILE A 127 -2.25 -6.85 5.83
CA ILE A 127 -1.83 -8.26 5.65
C ILE A 127 -0.31 -8.33 5.47
N ILE A 128 0.26 -7.46 4.64
CA ILE A 128 1.71 -7.35 4.46
C ILE A 128 2.39 -6.95 5.78
N THR A 129 1.81 -5.98 6.51
CA THR A 129 2.31 -5.54 7.81
C THR A 129 2.29 -6.68 8.83
N SER A 130 1.23 -7.49 8.87
CA SER A 130 1.18 -8.66 9.76
C SER A 130 2.28 -9.67 9.47
N ARG A 131 2.67 -9.82 8.20
CA ARG A 131 3.79 -10.68 7.83
C ARG A 131 5.13 -10.05 8.18
N LEU A 132 5.28 -8.75 7.96
CA LEU A 132 6.49 -8.00 8.30
C LEU A 132 6.82 -8.07 9.79
N ILE A 133 5.85 -7.91 10.69
CA ILE A 133 6.10 -7.94 12.16
C ILE A 133 6.59 -9.31 12.67
N VAL A 134 6.36 -10.36 11.89
CA VAL A 134 6.92 -11.69 12.18
C VAL A 134 8.34 -11.81 11.65
N LEU A 135 8.61 -11.31 10.46
CA LEU A 135 9.87 -11.50 9.74
C LEU A 135 10.96 -10.49 10.11
N ASP A 136 10.59 -9.22 10.31
CA ASP A 136 11.55 -8.12 10.49
C ASP A 136 11.60 -7.62 11.95
N LYS A 137 12.67 -7.94 12.65
CA LYS A 137 12.87 -7.56 14.05
C LYS A 137 13.24 -6.08 14.26
N ARG A 138 13.41 -5.31 13.18
CA ARG A 138 13.66 -3.86 13.23
C ARG A 138 12.38 -3.05 13.44
N ILE A 139 11.20 -3.66 13.31
CA ILE A 139 9.93 -2.98 13.55
C ILE A 139 9.76 -2.73 15.04
N HIS A 140 9.55 -1.46 15.41
CA HIS A 140 9.35 -1.04 16.79
C HIS A 140 7.84 -0.95 17.13
N LYS A 141 7.02 -0.34 16.27
CA LYS A 141 5.56 -0.29 16.39
C LYS A 141 4.92 -0.60 15.04
N ALA A 142 3.71 -1.18 15.06
CA ALA A 142 2.96 -1.47 13.85
C ALA A 142 1.51 -1.01 13.96
N VAL A 143 0.96 -0.53 12.86
CA VAL A 143 -0.46 -0.19 12.71
C VAL A 143 -1.06 -1.00 11.58
N MET A 144 -2.21 -1.62 11.83
CA MET A 144 -2.96 -2.40 10.84
C MET A 144 -4.38 -1.81 10.77
N GLY A 145 -4.70 -1.15 9.66
CA GLY A 145 -5.98 -0.50 9.42
C GLY A 145 -6.86 -1.24 8.42
N GLY A 146 -8.19 -1.23 8.63
CA GLY A 146 -9.19 -1.74 7.70
C GLY A 146 -9.08 -3.25 7.40
N MET A 147 -8.70 -4.06 8.40
CA MET A 147 -8.50 -5.50 8.23
C MET A 147 -8.85 -6.26 9.51
N GLY A 148 -9.77 -7.22 9.39
CA GLY A 148 -10.09 -8.19 10.44
C GLY A 148 -9.22 -9.44 10.35
N ALA A 149 -9.68 -10.56 10.96
CA ALA A 149 -8.91 -11.79 11.07
C ALA A 149 -9.01 -12.74 9.87
N ASP A 150 -9.91 -12.50 8.92
CA ASP A 150 -10.25 -13.46 7.85
C ASP A 150 -9.06 -13.87 6.99
N TYR A 151 -8.11 -12.96 6.76
CA TYR A 151 -6.90 -13.24 5.98
C TYR A 151 -6.00 -14.31 6.58
N THR A 152 -6.16 -14.63 7.88
CA THR A 152 -5.39 -15.72 8.53
C THR A 152 -5.84 -17.11 8.06
N ASN A 153 -6.99 -17.18 7.39
CA ASN A 153 -7.47 -18.39 6.74
C ASN A 153 -6.87 -18.51 5.33
N PRO A 154 -6.02 -19.50 5.04
CA PRO A 154 -5.47 -19.71 3.69
C PRO A 154 -6.54 -19.96 2.62
N GLN A 155 -7.74 -20.38 3.05
CA GLN A 155 -8.90 -20.60 2.18
C GLN A 155 -9.91 -19.44 2.25
N TRP A 156 -9.48 -18.23 2.57
CA TRP A 156 -10.35 -17.06 2.63
C TRP A 156 -11.10 -16.85 1.29
N PRO A 157 -12.43 -17.01 1.27
CA PRO A 157 -13.20 -17.03 0.01
C PRO A 157 -13.00 -15.76 -0.83
N ARG A 158 -13.08 -14.59 -0.19
CA ARG A 158 -12.91 -13.31 -0.89
C ARG A 158 -11.58 -13.24 -1.69
N ARG A 159 -10.49 -13.72 -1.11
CA ARG A 159 -9.18 -13.78 -1.79
C ARG A 159 -9.20 -14.74 -2.98
N ILE A 160 -9.78 -15.92 -2.78
CA ILE A 160 -9.84 -16.96 -3.83
C ILE A 160 -10.74 -16.47 -4.98
N HIS A 161 -11.88 -15.87 -4.69
CA HIS A 161 -12.79 -15.33 -5.69
C HIS A 161 -12.14 -14.16 -6.45
N ALA A 162 -11.47 -13.24 -5.75
CA ALA A 162 -10.71 -12.18 -6.40
C ALA A 162 -9.65 -12.72 -7.37
N TYR A 163 -8.87 -13.74 -6.96
CA TYR A 163 -7.91 -14.40 -7.84
C TYR A 163 -8.58 -15.00 -9.08
N LYS A 164 -9.66 -15.77 -8.91
CA LYS A 164 -10.37 -16.40 -10.03
C LYS A 164 -10.95 -15.37 -11.00
N ALA A 165 -11.60 -14.32 -10.49
CA ALA A 165 -12.18 -13.25 -11.31
C ALA A 165 -11.09 -12.51 -12.11
N LEU A 166 -9.94 -12.22 -11.50
CA LEU A 166 -8.80 -11.59 -12.17
C LEU A 166 -8.18 -12.50 -13.26
N MET A 167 -8.29 -13.82 -13.09
CA MET A 167 -7.87 -14.80 -14.11
C MET A 167 -8.95 -15.07 -15.17
N GLY A 168 -10.09 -14.38 -15.12
CA GLY A 168 -11.14 -14.42 -16.14
C GLY A 168 -12.38 -15.25 -15.78
N ASP A 169 -12.49 -15.75 -14.55
CA ASP A 169 -13.71 -16.42 -14.10
C ASP A 169 -14.82 -15.38 -13.83
N THR A 170 -15.87 -15.42 -14.64
CA THR A 170 -17.00 -14.48 -14.57
C THR A 170 -18.11 -14.90 -13.60
N THR A 171 -17.94 -16.02 -12.88
CA THR A 171 -18.94 -16.53 -11.94
C THR A 171 -18.74 -16.04 -10.50
N MET A 172 -17.71 -15.25 -10.24
CA MET A 172 -17.38 -14.71 -8.91
C MET A 172 -18.07 -13.38 -8.66
N HIS A 173 -19.40 -13.37 -8.50
CA HIS A 173 -20.21 -12.14 -8.42
C HIS A 173 -20.00 -11.30 -7.16
N ASP A 174 -19.49 -11.88 -6.08
CA ASP A 174 -19.18 -11.18 -4.83
C ASP A 174 -17.99 -10.21 -4.93
N VAL A 175 -17.27 -10.22 -6.06
CA VAL A 175 -16.16 -9.30 -6.36
C VAL A 175 -16.41 -8.43 -7.61
N ASP A 176 -17.62 -8.37 -8.13
CA ASP A 176 -17.97 -7.63 -9.36
C ASP A 176 -17.60 -6.14 -9.25
N ASP A 177 -17.94 -5.47 -8.15
CA ASP A 177 -17.61 -4.05 -7.93
C ASP A 177 -16.11 -3.80 -7.97
N MET A 178 -15.34 -4.70 -7.35
CA MET A 178 -13.87 -4.65 -7.40
C MET A 178 -13.37 -4.80 -8.84
N MET A 179 -13.95 -5.74 -9.61
CA MET A 179 -13.56 -5.96 -11.01
C MET A 179 -13.95 -4.78 -11.92
N VAL A 180 -15.08 -4.12 -11.66
CA VAL A 180 -15.47 -2.88 -12.35
C VAL A 180 -14.45 -1.77 -12.07
N TRP A 181 -14.06 -1.59 -10.80
CA TRP A 181 -13.05 -0.62 -10.40
C TRP A 181 -11.70 -0.88 -11.07
N ILE A 182 -11.23 -2.12 -11.06
CA ILE A 182 -9.95 -2.55 -11.64
C ILE A 182 -9.91 -2.24 -13.14
N ARG A 183 -10.97 -2.61 -13.89
CA ARG A 183 -11.07 -2.33 -15.33
C ARG A 183 -11.11 -0.83 -15.62
N LYS A 184 -11.93 -0.08 -14.86
CA LYS A 184 -12.08 1.39 -15.05
C LYS A 184 -10.76 2.14 -14.88
N ASN A 185 -9.88 1.65 -14.00
CA ASN A 185 -8.61 2.30 -13.69
C ASN A 185 -7.39 1.65 -14.37
N ASN A 186 -7.62 0.73 -15.31
CA ASN A 186 -6.57 0.05 -16.08
C ASN A 186 -5.48 -0.59 -15.22
N PHE A 187 -5.86 -1.22 -14.10
CA PHE A 187 -4.91 -2.00 -13.32
C PHE A 187 -4.46 -3.25 -14.07
N ASP A 188 -3.27 -3.71 -13.77
CA ASP A 188 -2.71 -4.94 -14.34
C ASP A 188 -3.36 -6.17 -13.68
N ASN A 189 -4.35 -6.75 -14.35
CA ASN A 189 -5.13 -7.88 -13.82
C ASN A 189 -4.25 -9.07 -13.43
N LEU A 190 -3.22 -9.36 -14.24
CA LEU A 190 -2.39 -10.54 -14.01
C LEU A 190 -1.47 -10.34 -12.82
N ALA A 191 -0.88 -9.16 -12.68
CA ALA A 191 -0.11 -8.80 -11.49
C ALA A 191 -0.96 -8.85 -10.22
N LEU A 192 -2.18 -8.27 -10.26
CA LEU A 192 -3.12 -8.34 -9.14
C LEU A 192 -3.59 -9.77 -8.84
N ALA A 193 -3.77 -10.61 -9.86
CA ALA A 193 -4.09 -12.02 -9.66
C ALA A 193 -2.97 -12.75 -8.89
N TYR A 194 -1.73 -12.55 -9.27
CA TYR A 194 -0.60 -13.14 -8.56
C TYR A 194 -0.45 -12.62 -7.13
N GLN A 195 -0.75 -11.34 -6.87
CA GLN A 195 -0.82 -10.81 -5.50
C GLN A 195 -1.88 -11.54 -4.65
N GLN A 196 -3.05 -11.87 -5.22
CA GLN A 196 -4.07 -12.64 -4.50
C GLN A 196 -3.65 -14.09 -4.32
N LYS A 197 -3.09 -14.73 -5.36
CA LYS A 197 -2.62 -16.12 -5.29
C LYS A 197 -1.57 -16.32 -4.21
N HIS A 198 -0.61 -15.42 -4.13
CA HIS A 198 0.54 -15.48 -3.22
C HIS A 198 0.42 -14.50 -2.04
N GLN A 199 -0.80 -14.12 -1.65
CA GLN A 199 -0.99 -13.27 -0.48
C GLN A 199 -0.25 -13.87 0.71
N PRO A 200 0.58 -13.07 1.43
CA PRO A 200 1.28 -13.54 2.61
C PRO A 200 0.30 -14.14 3.63
N SER A 201 0.69 -15.25 4.21
CA SER A 201 -0.09 -15.90 5.26
C SER A 201 0.66 -15.76 6.58
N THR A 202 -0.02 -15.21 7.58
CA THR A 202 0.47 -15.14 8.96
C THR A 202 -0.46 -15.97 9.81
N SER A 203 0.05 -17.03 10.40
CA SER A 203 -0.74 -17.96 11.21
C SER A 203 -1.16 -17.32 12.55
N LYS A 204 -2.25 -17.81 13.13
CA LYS A 204 -2.70 -17.40 14.49
C LYS A 204 -1.60 -17.57 15.53
N LYS A 205 -0.77 -18.62 15.42
CA LYS A 205 0.36 -18.86 16.30
C LYS A 205 1.45 -17.81 16.18
N GLU A 206 1.77 -17.37 14.96
CA GLU A 206 2.74 -16.30 14.71
C GLU A 206 2.23 -14.97 15.24
N LEU A 207 0.94 -14.63 15.03
CA LEU A 207 0.32 -13.43 15.56
C LEU A 207 0.32 -13.41 17.08
N ALA A 208 0.01 -14.54 17.75
CA ALA A 208 0.05 -14.67 19.19
C ALA A 208 1.46 -14.51 19.79
N ALA A 209 2.50 -14.71 19.00
CA ALA A 209 3.90 -14.56 19.41
C ALA A 209 4.44 -13.12 19.25
N VAL A 210 3.67 -12.20 18.65
CA VAL A 210 4.06 -10.78 18.45
C VAL A 210 4.23 -10.12 19.82
N LYS A 211 5.34 -9.38 20.00
CA LYS A 211 5.67 -8.70 21.27
C LYS A 211 5.77 -7.19 21.15
N ILE A 212 5.85 -6.68 19.92
CA ILE A 212 5.89 -5.24 19.71
C ILE A 212 4.49 -4.62 19.91
N PRO A 213 4.39 -3.33 20.24
CA PRO A 213 3.11 -2.64 20.26
C PRO A 213 2.43 -2.66 18.89
N VAL A 214 1.14 -3.04 18.85
CA VAL A 214 0.32 -3.04 17.64
C VAL A 214 -0.94 -2.22 17.88
N LEU A 215 -1.27 -1.33 16.97
CA LEU A 215 -2.55 -0.65 16.88
C LEU A 215 -3.37 -1.27 15.74
N LEU A 216 -4.58 -1.69 16.06
CA LEU A 216 -5.61 -2.08 15.11
C LEU A 216 -6.57 -0.90 14.97
N ILE A 217 -6.91 -0.50 13.74
CA ILE A 217 -7.78 0.65 13.51
C ILE A 217 -8.72 0.37 12.35
N ASP A 218 -10.01 0.56 12.57
CA ASP A 218 -11.05 0.34 11.59
C ASP A 218 -12.01 1.53 11.45
N GLY A 219 -12.83 1.50 10.40
CA GLY A 219 -13.95 2.40 10.24
C GLY A 219 -15.19 1.87 10.98
N THR A 220 -15.96 2.76 11.63
CA THR A 220 -17.21 2.37 12.31
C THR A 220 -18.26 1.73 11.40
N GLU A 221 -18.09 1.89 10.08
CA GLU A 221 -18.95 1.35 9.03
C GLU A 221 -18.19 0.33 8.12
N ASP A 222 -16.97 -0.08 8.51
CA ASP A 222 -16.18 -1.02 7.72
C ASP A 222 -16.54 -2.47 8.05
N THR A 223 -17.28 -3.10 7.17
CA THR A 223 -17.69 -4.52 7.26
C THR A 223 -16.99 -5.39 6.19
N THR A 224 -15.97 -4.85 5.51
CA THR A 224 -15.46 -5.42 4.26
C THR A 224 -14.55 -6.63 4.45
N ASN A 225 -13.68 -6.63 5.45
CA ASN A 225 -12.57 -7.59 5.58
C ASN A 225 -12.59 -8.35 6.92
N GLY A 226 -13.77 -8.67 7.44
CA GLY A 226 -13.94 -9.37 8.70
C GLY A 226 -13.89 -8.44 9.92
N ASP A 227 -14.10 -9.02 11.10
CA ASP A 227 -14.16 -8.30 12.36
C ASP A 227 -12.74 -8.03 12.90
N VAL A 228 -12.42 -6.77 13.13
CA VAL A 228 -11.14 -6.35 13.73
C VAL A 228 -10.99 -6.83 15.17
N THR A 229 -12.10 -7.05 15.90
CA THR A 229 -12.06 -7.59 17.27
C THR A 229 -11.55 -9.02 17.30
N ASP A 230 -11.82 -9.80 16.25
CA ASP A 230 -11.25 -11.15 16.12
C ASP A 230 -9.74 -11.11 15.86
N LEU A 231 -9.26 -10.13 15.10
CA LEU A 231 -7.83 -9.92 14.93
C LEU A 231 -7.17 -9.48 16.24
N GLN A 232 -7.82 -8.63 17.03
CA GLN A 232 -7.34 -8.22 18.34
C GLN A 232 -7.11 -9.40 19.29
N LYS A 233 -8.03 -10.37 19.29
CA LYS A 233 -7.89 -11.62 20.09
C LYS A 233 -6.67 -12.43 19.69
N LEU A 234 -6.23 -12.33 18.42
CA LEU A 234 -5.07 -13.06 17.90
C LEU A 234 -3.72 -12.38 18.21
N ILE A 235 -3.73 -11.07 18.51
CA ILE A 235 -2.50 -10.29 18.80
C ILE A 235 -2.58 -9.77 20.25
N PRO A 236 -2.13 -10.56 21.24
CA PRO A 236 -2.22 -10.17 22.64
C PRO A 236 -1.51 -8.84 22.92
N GLY A 237 -2.18 -7.93 23.64
CA GLY A 237 -1.63 -6.61 23.97
C GLY A 237 -1.78 -5.56 22.86
N SER A 238 -2.37 -5.89 21.72
CA SER A 238 -2.73 -4.89 20.71
C SER A 238 -3.80 -3.94 21.24
N LYS A 239 -3.70 -2.67 20.83
CA LYS A 239 -4.74 -1.66 21.04
C LYS A 239 -5.69 -1.64 19.85
N MET A 240 -6.94 -1.26 20.08
CA MET A 240 -7.93 -1.09 19.01
C MET A 240 -8.58 0.28 19.11
N VAL A 241 -8.79 0.94 17.98
CA VAL A 241 -9.50 2.22 17.87
C VAL A 241 -10.39 2.17 16.65
N SER A 242 -11.66 2.56 16.77
CA SER A 242 -12.55 2.78 15.64
C SER A 242 -12.64 4.27 15.31
N VAL A 243 -12.66 4.59 14.02
CA VAL A 243 -12.76 5.94 13.48
C VAL A 243 -13.96 6.06 12.53
N PRO A 244 -14.52 7.26 12.32
CA PRO A 244 -15.65 7.41 11.40
C PRO A 244 -15.32 6.93 9.98
N GLY A 245 -16.33 6.31 9.32
CA GLY A 245 -16.29 5.95 7.91
C GLY A 245 -16.26 4.45 7.64
N ASN A 246 -16.38 4.12 6.34
CA ASN A 246 -16.31 2.76 5.81
C ASN A 246 -14.88 2.44 5.33
N HIS A 247 -14.70 1.26 4.72
CA HIS A 247 -13.40 0.80 4.22
C HIS A 247 -12.67 1.81 3.31
N ASN A 248 -13.39 2.55 2.49
CA ASN A 248 -12.81 3.47 1.52
C ASN A 248 -12.54 4.87 2.08
N THR A 249 -13.16 5.24 3.20
CA THR A 249 -13.13 6.60 3.74
C THR A 249 -12.39 6.70 5.07
N ALA A 250 -12.45 5.69 5.92
CA ALA A 250 -11.88 5.71 7.28
C ALA A 250 -10.38 6.05 7.28
N GLY A 251 -9.59 5.45 6.39
CA GLY A 251 -8.14 5.65 6.27
C GLY A 251 -7.72 7.08 5.87
N ASN A 252 -8.67 7.91 5.40
CA ASN A 252 -8.41 9.29 4.98
C ASN A 252 -8.87 10.34 6.00
N THR A 253 -9.45 9.92 7.13
CA THR A 253 -9.98 10.84 8.15
C THR A 253 -8.88 11.45 9.03
N VAL A 254 -9.15 12.64 9.57
CA VAL A 254 -8.26 13.27 10.57
C VAL A 254 -8.16 12.40 11.83
N GLN A 255 -9.25 11.75 12.21
CA GLN A 255 -9.29 10.85 13.37
C GLN A 255 -8.37 9.65 13.19
N PHE A 256 -8.31 9.07 11.97
CA PHE A 256 -7.35 8.01 11.63
C PHE A 256 -5.90 8.50 11.81
N ALA A 257 -5.57 9.66 11.28
CA ALA A 257 -4.24 10.24 11.41
C ALA A 257 -3.89 10.54 12.88
N SER A 258 -4.80 11.13 13.65
CA SER A 258 -4.58 11.47 15.07
C SER A 258 -4.35 10.22 15.92
N ALA A 259 -5.18 9.19 15.75
CA ALA A 259 -5.01 7.92 16.48
C ALA A 259 -3.65 7.28 16.25
N ILE A 260 -3.17 7.31 14.99
CA ILE A 260 -1.86 6.77 14.62
C ILE A 260 -0.73 7.63 15.22
N ILE A 261 -0.79 8.94 15.08
CA ILE A 261 0.24 9.84 15.65
C ILE A 261 0.34 9.64 17.18
N ASP A 262 -0.80 9.56 17.88
CA ASP A 262 -0.78 9.37 19.33
C ASP A 262 -0.24 8.01 19.75
N PHE A 263 -0.46 6.98 18.93
CA PHE A 263 0.12 5.67 19.17
C PHE A 263 1.64 5.62 18.89
N LEU A 264 2.11 6.34 17.87
CA LEU A 264 3.52 6.32 17.47
C LEU A 264 4.43 7.15 18.41
N LYS A 265 3.91 8.16 19.09
CA LYS A 265 4.61 8.87 20.18
C LYS A 265 4.99 7.90 21.31
#